data_eee28c45fd3d469741e6bb87cfac413b
#
_entry.id   eee28c45fd3d469741e6bb87cfac413b
#
_cell.length_a   1.000
_cell.length_b   1.000
_cell.length_c   1.000
_cell.angle_alpha   90.00
_cell.angle_beta   90.00
_cell.angle_gamma   90.00
#
_symmetry.space_group_name_H-M   'P 1'
#
loop_
_entity.id
_entity.type
_entity.pdbx_description
1 polymer ?
#
loop_
_entity_poly.entity_id
_entity_poly.type
_entity_poly.pdbx_seq_one_letter_code
_entity_poly.pdbx_strand_id
1 'polypeptide(L)'
;MNQFFQRSIAAAAAALALTAGLAAGAAETQSSSMPILMYHNLTQDPNKTSSMTITDERFRLDMEFLESFGYTPLFPSEVEEIGEGKRSLPARPVMITFDDGYLSNYTIAAPILQQTGMKATVALIASHIKDADDTDSSRHSLNWNEVKSMYDSGRFQFGSHTYDLHNPKYGGANAPDGINGIMREKGESQSQYTERVGNDLAQSISLIKQHTGQTT
;
A
#
# COMPACT_ATOMS: atom_id res chain seq x y z
N MET A 1 -24.87 60.84 -27.56
CA MET A 1 -24.38 59.74 -26.63
C MET A 1 -24.32 58.47 -27.45
N ASN A 2 -23.12 57.95 -27.60
CA ASN A 2 -22.66 57.18 -28.75
C ASN A 2 -23.21 55.77 -28.86
N GLN A 3 -23.74 55.42 -30.01
CA GLN A 3 -24.14 54.06 -30.41
C GLN A 3 -22.96 53.04 -30.38
N PHE A 4 -21.73 53.50 -30.28
CA PHE A 4 -20.53 52.65 -30.14
C PHE A 4 -20.39 51.98 -28.78
N PHE A 5 -20.96 52.56 -27.71
CA PHE A 5 -20.85 52.00 -26.34
C PHE A 5 -21.82 50.86 -26.10
N GLN A 6 -22.94 50.80 -26.81
CA GLN A 6 -23.93 49.71 -26.63
C GLN A 6 -23.54 48.42 -27.36
N ARG A 7 -22.73 48.51 -28.42
CA ARG A 7 -22.27 47.30 -29.14
C ARG A 7 -21.15 46.56 -28.45
N SER A 8 -20.35 47.23 -27.64
CA SER A 8 -19.24 46.60 -26.88
C SER A 8 -19.73 45.80 -25.67
N ILE A 9 -20.85 46.16 -25.07
CA ILE A 9 -21.42 45.44 -23.91
C ILE A 9 -22.14 44.16 -24.35
N ALA A 10 -22.78 44.16 -25.53
CA ALA A 10 -23.44 42.97 -26.06
C ALA A 10 -22.44 41.87 -26.51
N ALA A 11 -21.26 42.27 -27.01
CA ALA A 11 -20.23 41.31 -27.41
C ALA A 11 -19.53 40.65 -26.20
N ALA A 12 -19.37 41.40 -25.09
CA ALA A 12 -18.75 40.85 -23.86
C ALA A 12 -19.71 39.86 -23.13
N ALA A 13 -21.02 40.09 -23.16
CA ALA A 13 -22.02 39.20 -22.56
C ALA A 13 -22.17 37.88 -23.35
N ALA A 14 -22.01 37.89 -24.67
CA ALA A 14 -22.07 36.68 -25.49
C ALA A 14 -20.82 35.81 -25.34
N ALA A 15 -19.65 36.40 -25.11
CA ALA A 15 -18.41 35.65 -24.87
C ALA A 15 -18.40 34.95 -23.49
N LEU A 16 -19.03 35.54 -22.46
CA LEU A 16 -19.13 34.95 -21.13
C LEU A 16 -20.13 33.77 -21.07
N ALA A 17 -21.15 33.79 -21.94
CA ALA A 17 -22.15 32.71 -21.99
C ALA A 17 -21.64 31.45 -22.72
N LEU A 18 -20.65 31.59 -23.63
CA LEU A 18 -20.05 30.44 -24.34
C LEU A 18 -19.00 29.69 -23.50
N THR A 19 -18.39 30.36 -22.52
CA THR A 19 -17.39 29.69 -21.64
C THR A 19 -18.04 28.94 -20.47
N ALA A 20 -19.28 29.26 -20.09
CA ALA A 20 -20.02 28.55 -19.06
C ALA A 20 -20.66 27.22 -19.55
N GLY A 21 -20.76 27.03 -20.86
CA GLY A 21 -21.38 25.85 -21.48
C GLY A 21 -20.42 24.67 -21.72
N LEU A 22 -19.08 24.85 -21.58
CA LEU A 22 -18.10 23.82 -21.84
C LEU A 22 -17.55 23.14 -20.56
N ALA A 23 -18.04 23.57 -19.39
CA ALA A 23 -17.69 22.92 -18.10
C ALA A 23 -18.66 21.81 -17.68
N ALA A 24 -19.65 21.46 -18.51
CA ALA A 24 -20.60 20.39 -18.25
C ALA A 24 -20.15 19.12 -18.93
N GLY A 25 -19.45 18.26 -18.16
CA GLY A 25 -19.46 16.82 -18.41
C GLY A 25 -18.28 16.21 -19.12
N ALA A 26 -17.06 16.38 -18.60
CA ALA A 26 -16.23 15.19 -18.56
C ALA A 26 -16.81 14.32 -17.42
N ALA A 27 -17.74 13.44 -17.74
CA ALA A 27 -18.04 12.31 -16.86
C ALA A 27 -16.71 11.61 -16.65
N GLU A 28 -16.13 11.74 -15.44
CA GLU A 28 -14.96 10.94 -15.07
C GLU A 28 -15.41 9.50 -15.29
N THR A 29 -14.83 8.85 -16.30
CA THR A 29 -15.07 7.43 -16.52
C THR A 29 -14.55 6.74 -15.28
N GLN A 30 -15.46 6.25 -14.46
CA GLN A 30 -15.12 5.49 -13.26
C GLN A 30 -14.18 4.38 -13.68
N SER A 31 -12.98 4.34 -13.12
CA SER A 31 -12.01 3.30 -13.43
C SER A 31 -12.60 1.95 -13.05
N SER A 32 -12.64 1.02 -14.00
CA SER A 32 -13.02 -0.38 -13.73
C SER A 32 -11.89 -1.20 -13.14
N SER A 33 -10.71 -0.61 -12.94
CA SER A 33 -9.51 -1.27 -12.42
C SER A 33 -8.88 -0.43 -11.31
N MET A 34 -8.32 -1.11 -10.31
CA MET A 34 -7.55 -0.51 -9.23
C MET A 34 -6.10 -0.99 -9.36
N PRO A 35 -5.14 -0.11 -9.68
CA PRO A 35 -3.74 -0.47 -9.66
C PRO A 35 -3.29 -0.79 -8.23
N ILE A 36 -2.39 -1.78 -8.11
CA ILE A 36 -1.72 -2.14 -6.86
C ILE A 36 -0.23 -1.88 -7.07
N LEU A 37 0.34 -0.99 -6.28
CA LEU A 37 1.76 -0.66 -6.29
C LEU A 37 2.43 -1.41 -5.13
N MET A 38 3.33 -2.33 -5.48
CA MET A 38 4.04 -3.15 -4.51
C MET A 38 5.47 -2.65 -4.31
N TYR A 39 5.83 -2.40 -3.07
CA TYR A 39 7.14 -1.99 -2.61
C TYR A 39 7.68 -2.99 -1.58
N HIS A 40 8.96 -2.90 -1.24
CA HIS A 40 9.58 -3.69 -0.17
C HIS A 40 10.43 -2.77 0.71
N ASN A 41 11.68 -2.57 0.36
CA ASN A 41 12.63 -1.79 1.15
C ASN A 41 12.87 -0.41 0.53
N LEU A 42 13.14 0.57 1.40
CA LEU A 42 13.52 1.93 1.01
C LEU A 42 14.92 2.25 1.53
N THR A 43 15.63 3.13 0.83
CA THR A 43 16.96 3.59 1.23
C THR A 43 17.16 5.07 0.91
N GLN A 44 17.94 5.76 1.73
CA GLN A 44 18.42 7.12 1.45
C GLN A 44 19.75 7.12 0.68
N ASP A 45 20.37 5.96 0.50
CA ASP A 45 21.61 5.82 -0.25
C ASP A 45 21.32 5.29 -1.66
N PRO A 46 21.50 6.10 -2.73
CA PRO A 46 21.21 5.68 -4.10
C PRO A 46 22.10 4.52 -4.59
N ASN A 47 23.22 4.25 -3.92
CA ASN A 47 24.09 3.13 -4.26
C ASN A 47 23.59 1.78 -3.68
N LYS A 48 22.57 1.80 -2.82
CA LYS A 48 21.97 0.61 -2.20
C LYS A 48 20.64 0.18 -2.85
N THR A 49 20.34 0.69 -4.03
CA THR A 49 19.15 0.30 -4.79
C THR A 49 19.29 -1.09 -5.39
N SER A 50 18.17 -1.79 -5.53
CA SER A 50 18.09 -3.13 -6.14
C SER A 50 16.69 -3.34 -6.75
N SER A 51 16.40 -4.54 -7.23
CA SER A 51 15.04 -4.90 -7.65
C SER A 51 14.01 -4.83 -6.50
N MET A 52 14.45 -4.90 -5.24
CA MET A 52 13.63 -4.90 -4.03
C MET A 52 13.80 -3.63 -3.18
N THR A 53 14.68 -2.71 -3.59
CA THR A 53 15.00 -1.51 -2.82
C THR A 53 15.03 -0.29 -3.73
N ILE A 54 14.20 0.70 -3.44
CA ILE A 54 14.20 1.98 -4.14
C ILE A 54 14.62 3.11 -3.19
N THR A 55 14.95 4.28 -3.75
CA THR A 55 15.26 5.45 -2.92
C THR A 55 14.00 6.06 -2.29
N ASP A 56 14.19 6.73 -1.15
CA ASP A 56 13.17 7.56 -0.50
C ASP A 56 12.66 8.67 -1.43
N GLU A 57 13.54 9.28 -2.21
CA GLU A 57 13.19 10.28 -3.22
C GLU A 57 12.23 9.70 -4.28
N ARG A 58 12.55 8.52 -4.82
CA ARG A 58 11.66 7.86 -5.79
C ARG A 58 10.30 7.55 -5.19
N PHE A 59 10.26 7.00 -3.99
CA PHE A 59 9.00 6.71 -3.30
C PHE A 59 8.19 7.99 -3.04
N ARG A 60 8.84 9.08 -2.63
CA ARG A 60 8.20 10.38 -2.45
C ARG A 60 7.55 10.89 -3.73
N LEU A 61 8.28 10.87 -4.85
CA LEU A 61 7.75 11.28 -6.15
C LEU A 61 6.55 10.44 -6.59
N ASP A 62 6.56 9.13 -6.33
CA ASP A 62 5.43 8.26 -6.64
C ASP A 62 4.19 8.66 -5.79
N MET A 63 4.36 8.97 -4.50
CA MET A 63 3.26 9.38 -3.62
C MET A 63 2.72 10.78 -3.97
N GLU A 64 3.60 11.73 -4.24
CA GLU A 64 3.22 13.08 -4.70
C GLU A 64 2.49 13.04 -6.06
N PHE A 65 2.90 12.15 -6.96
CA PHE A 65 2.18 11.91 -8.21
C PHE A 65 0.76 11.41 -7.93
N LEU A 66 0.60 10.39 -7.11
CA LEU A 66 -0.72 9.85 -6.77
C LEU A 66 -1.63 10.92 -6.15
N GLU A 67 -1.10 11.70 -5.20
CA GLU A 67 -1.82 12.81 -4.58
C GLU A 67 -2.25 13.85 -5.62
N SER A 68 -1.30 14.35 -6.43
CA SER A 68 -1.55 15.43 -7.42
C SER A 68 -2.55 15.03 -8.50
N PHE A 69 -2.63 13.74 -8.83
CA PHE A 69 -3.60 13.19 -9.79
C PHE A 69 -4.91 12.72 -9.14
N GLY A 70 -5.10 12.97 -7.85
CA GLY A 70 -6.34 12.68 -7.14
C GLY A 70 -6.63 11.19 -6.96
N TYR A 71 -5.60 10.36 -6.86
CA TYR A 71 -5.77 8.95 -6.50
C TYR A 71 -6.21 8.82 -5.04
N THR A 72 -7.12 7.89 -4.79
CA THR A 72 -7.63 7.57 -3.45
C THR A 72 -7.02 6.23 -3.01
N PRO A 73 -6.13 6.23 -2.01
CA PRO A 73 -5.56 5.00 -1.50
C PRO A 73 -6.61 4.20 -0.73
N LEU A 74 -6.64 2.89 -0.95
CA LEU A 74 -7.56 1.97 -0.29
C LEU A 74 -6.80 0.87 0.45
N PHE A 75 -7.32 0.50 1.61
CA PHE A 75 -6.94 -0.72 2.31
C PHE A 75 -7.69 -1.95 1.76
N PRO A 76 -7.18 -3.17 1.93
CA PRO A 76 -7.91 -4.39 1.60
C PRO A 76 -9.30 -4.46 2.24
N SER A 77 -9.44 -4.07 3.51
CA SER A 77 -10.74 -4.03 4.21
C SER A 77 -11.75 -3.07 3.56
N GLU A 78 -11.29 -1.93 3.03
CA GLU A 78 -12.16 -1.00 2.32
C GLU A 78 -12.57 -1.52 0.94
N VAL A 79 -11.71 -2.31 0.29
CA VAL A 79 -12.05 -3.01 -0.97
C VAL A 79 -13.11 -4.09 -0.71
N GLU A 80 -13.04 -4.79 0.42
CA GLU A 80 -14.06 -5.73 0.86
C GLU A 80 -15.41 -5.02 1.09
N GLU A 81 -15.42 -3.90 1.81
CA GLU A 81 -16.61 -3.07 2.00
C GLU A 81 -17.24 -2.60 0.67
N ILE A 82 -16.40 -2.25 -0.32
CA ILE A 82 -16.85 -1.88 -1.67
C ILE A 82 -17.49 -3.09 -2.36
N GLY A 83 -16.86 -4.26 -2.28
CA GLY A 83 -17.38 -5.50 -2.85
C GLY A 83 -18.73 -5.93 -2.23
N GLU A 84 -18.94 -5.64 -0.97
CA GLU A 84 -20.21 -5.89 -0.25
C GLU A 84 -21.26 -4.79 -0.45
N GLY A 85 -20.94 -3.72 -1.19
CA GLY A 85 -21.84 -2.58 -1.42
C GLY A 85 -22.00 -1.64 -0.22
N LYS A 86 -21.17 -1.76 0.81
CA LYS A 86 -21.16 -0.90 2.00
C LYS A 86 -20.47 0.45 1.75
N ARG A 87 -19.64 0.52 0.72
CA ARG A 87 -18.85 1.70 0.34
C ARG A 87 -18.83 1.86 -1.18
N SER A 88 -18.83 3.10 -1.66
CA SER A 88 -18.68 3.39 -3.09
C SER A 88 -17.22 3.32 -3.52
N LEU A 89 -16.95 2.77 -4.71
CA LEU A 89 -15.62 2.80 -5.32
C LEU A 89 -15.27 4.25 -5.69
N PRO A 90 -14.12 4.79 -5.24
CA PRO A 90 -13.67 6.11 -5.67
C PRO A 90 -13.32 6.13 -7.17
N ALA A 91 -13.30 7.34 -7.77
CA ALA A 91 -13.06 7.51 -9.21
C ALA A 91 -11.66 7.02 -9.63
N ARG A 92 -10.66 7.19 -8.77
CA ARG A 92 -9.26 6.79 -9.00
C ARG A 92 -8.72 5.99 -7.81
N PRO A 93 -9.14 4.74 -7.64
CA PRO A 93 -8.67 3.91 -6.54
C PRO A 93 -7.22 3.45 -6.79
N VAL A 94 -6.45 3.32 -5.72
CA VAL A 94 -5.11 2.73 -5.75
C VAL A 94 -4.88 1.94 -4.46
N MET A 95 -4.14 0.86 -4.52
CA MET A 95 -3.62 0.18 -3.34
C MET A 95 -2.10 0.30 -3.32
N ILE A 96 -1.53 0.63 -2.18
CA ILE A 96 -0.09 0.69 -1.94
C ILE A 96 0.25 -0.42 -0.95
N THR A 97 1.18 -1.29 -1.32
CA THR A 97 1.60 -2.41 -0.48
C THR A 97 3.10 -2.41 -0.27
N PHE A 98 3.50 -2.88 0.89
CA PHE A 98 4.88 -3.24 1.21
C PHE A 98 4.92 -4.69 1.65
N ASP A 99 5.93 -5.42 1.21
CA ASP A 99 6.16 -6.79 1.65
C ASP A 99 7.30 -6.85 2.67
N ASP A 100 7.40 -7.98 3.39
CA ASP A 100 8.42 -8.38 4.35
C ASP A 100 8.43 -7.66 5.70
N GLY A 101 8.01 -6.40 5.80
CA GLY A 101 8.05 -5.64 7.05
C GLY A 101 9.43 -5.06 7.38
N TYR A 102 10.09 -4.43 6.40
CA TYR A 102 11.37 -3.74 6.58
C TYR A 102 11.26 -2.54 7.52
N LEU A 103 12.30 -2.29 8.30
CA LEU A 103 12.41 -1.11 9.18
C LEU A 103 12.19 0.21 8.42
N SER A 104 12.59 0.29 7.16
CA SER A 104 12.40 1.48 6.31
C SER A 104 10.93 1.81 6.04
N ASN A 105 10.01 0.87 6.21
CA ASN A 105 8.58 1.15 6.13
C ASN A 105 8.14 2.10 7.26
N TYR A 106 8.75 2.00 8.44
CA TYR A 106 8.52 2.90 9.56
C TYR A 106 9.35 4.19 9.44
N THR A 107 10.66 4.06 9.20
CA THR A 107 11.58 5.20 9.28
C THR A 107 11.54 6.12 8.05
N ILE A 108 11.14 5.61 6.89
CA ILE A 108 11.15 6.34 5.61
C ILE A 108 9.74 6.44 5.03
N ALA A 109 9.01 5.33 4.84
CA ALA A 109 7.72 5.37 4.19
C ALA A 109 6.66 6.08 5.03
N ALA A 110 6.59 5.82 6.33
CA ALA A 110 5.55 6.39 7.19
C ALA A 110 5.53 7.93 7.21
N PRO A 111 6.65 8.65 7.33
CA PRO A 111 6.68 10.11 7.21
C PRO A 111 6.19 10.62 5.84
N ILE A 112 6.56 9.94 4.75
CA ILE A 112 6.16 10.32 3.39
C ILE A 112 4.66 10.13 3.19
N LEU A 113 4.11 8.99 3.60
CA LEU A 113 2.67 8.71 3.52
C LEU A 113 1.86 9.67 4.39
N GLN A 114 2.39 10.08 5.54
CA GLN A 114 1.76 11.10 6.39
C GLN A 114 1.70 12.46 5.70
N GLN A 115 2.77 12.88 5.01
CA GLN A 115 2.86 14.16 4.31
C GLN A 115 1.95 14.23 3.08
N THR A 116 1.83 13.14 2.33
CA THR A 116 1.07 13.06 1.08
C THR A 116 -0.38 12.59 1.27
N GLY A 117 -0.80 12.36 2.51
CA GLY A 117 -2.16 11.85 2.76
C GLY A 117 -2.39 10.42 2.28
N MET A 118 -1.36 9.75 1.75
CA MET A 118 -1.46 8.36 1.29
C MET A 118 -1.47 7.38 2.47
N LYS A 119 -1.86 6.13 2.22
CA LYS A 119 -1.87 5.03 3.18
C LYS A 119 -1.51 3.72 2.47
N ALA A 120 -1.00 2.75 3.23
CA ALA A 120 -0.50 1.51 2.68
C ALA A 120 -0.80 0.29 3.56
N THR A 121 -0.73 -0.89 2.96
CA THR A 121 -0.77 -2.17 3.68
C THR A 121 0.62 -2.77 3.71
N VAL A 122 1.03 -3.30 4.87
CA VAL A 122 2.30 -4.03 4.99
C VAL A 122 2.02 -5.50 5.25
N ALA A 123 2.49 -6.36 4.36
CA ALA A 123 2.46 -7.81 4.53
C ALA A 123 3.70 -8.26 5.31
N LEU A 124 3.51 -8.71 6.55
CA LEU A 124 4.60 -9.05 7.46
C LEU A 124 5.02 -10.52 7.34
N ILE A 125 6.34 -10.78 7.21
CA ILE A 125 6.92 -12.07 7.58
C ILE A 125 7.02 -12.06 9.10
N ALA A 126 6.04 -12.64 9.78
CA ALA A 126 5.86 -12.39 11.21
C ALA A 126 7.02 -12.92 12.09
N SER A 127 7.72 -13.97 11.65
CA SER A 127 8.93 -14.48 12.32
C SER A 127 10.13 -13.51 12.26
N HIS A 128 10.12 -12.56 11.32
CA HIS A 128 11.19 -11.57 11.18
C HIS A 128 10.97 -10.31 12.03
N ILE A 129 9.74 -10.08 12.48
CA ILE A 129 9.40 -8.91 13.30
C ILE A 129 10.03 -9.09 14.69
N LYS A 130 10.72 -8.06 15.15
CA LYS A 130 11.51 -8.08 16.39
C LYS A 130 10.64 -7.88 17.61
N ASP A 131 11.18 -8.22 18.76
CA ASP A 131 10.52 -7.94 20.04
C ASP A 131 10.18 -6.45 20.18
N ALA A 132 9.15 -6.17 20.93
CA ALA A 132 8.59 -4.82 21.01
C ALA A 132 9.57 -3.78 21.55
N ASP A 133 10.53 -4.19 22.37
CA ASP A 133 11.56 -3.36 22.98
C ASP A 133 12.93 -3.37 22.25
N ASP A 134 13.03 -4.11 21.12
CA ASP A 134 14.22 -4.07 20.28
C ASP A 134 14.36 -2.71 19.60
N THR A 135 15.33 -1.93 20.02
CA THR A 135 15.64 -0.59 19.49
C THR A 135 16.93 -0.53 18.68
N ASP A 136 17.51 -1.68 18.33
CA ASP A 136 18.72 -1.71 17.49
C ASP A 136 18.43 -1.10 16.11
N SER A 137 19.03 0.06 15.85
CA SER A 137 18.85 0.78 14.57
C SER A 137 19.51 0.09 13.38
N SER A 138 20.35 -0.89 13.60
CA SER A 138 20.99 -1.69 12.53
C SER A 138 20.12 -2.86 12.05
N ARG A 139 19.02 -3.17 12.73
CA ARG A 139 18.10 -4.22 12.31
C ARG A 139 17.45 -3.89 10.96
N HIS A 140 17.11 -4.91 10.23
CA HIS A 140 16.46 -4.76 8.92
C HIS A 140 14.92 -4.74 8.99
N SER A 141 14.34 -5.35 10.03
CA SER A 141 12.89 -5.53 10.17
C SER A 141 12.32 -4.62 11.25
N LEU A 142 11.02 -4.34 11.14
CA LEU A 142 10.22 -3.69 12.17
C LEU A 142 10.29 -4.44 13.50
N ASN A 143 9.98 -3.75 14.61
CA ASN A 143 9.55 -4.36 15.86
C ASN A 143 8.04 -4.18 16.08
N TRP A 144 7.47 -4.90 17.05
CA TRP A 144 6.03 -4.87 17.28
C TRP A 144 5.51 -3.53 17.80
N ASN A 145 6.32 -2.71 18.49
CA ASN A 145 5.93 -1.35 18.88
C ASN A 145 5.82 -0.42 17.67
N GLU A 146 6.72 -0.55 16.70
CA GLU A 146 6.64 0.21 15.46
C GLU A 146 5.43 -0.20 14.62
N VAL A 147 5.16 -1.52 14.49
CA VAL A 147 3.95 -2.05 13.86
C VAL A 147 2.70 -1.44 14.52
N LYS A 148 2.63 -1.43 15.86
CA LYS A 148 1.52 -0.83 16.60
C LYS A 148 1.39 0.66 16.32
N SER A 149 2.49 1.40 16.37
CA SER A 149 2.51 2.84 16.11
C SER A 149 2.06 3.18 14.69
N MET A 150 2.50 2.41 13.69
CA MET A 150 2.07 2.56 12.29
C MET A 150 0.56 2.30 12.16
N TYR A 151 0.04 1.25 12.78
CA TYR A 151 -1.39 0.93 12.78
C TYR A 151 -2.21 2.05 13.42
N ASP A 152 -1.81 2.53 14.60
CA ASP A 152 -2.50 3.59 15.34
C ASP A 152 -2.51 4.93 14.61
N SER A 153 -1.57 5.16 13.69
CA SER A 153 -1.55 6.35 12.84
C SER A 153 -2.74 6.41 11.86
N GLY A 154 -3.43 5.30 11.64
CA GLY A 154 -4.50 5.15 10.65
C GLY A 154 -3.99 5.17 9.20
N ARG A 155 -2.66 5.18 8.99
CA ARG A 155 -2.04 5.17 7.65
C ARG A 155 -1.61 3.79 7.20
N PHE A 156 -1.66 2.79 8.09
CA PHE A 156 -1.26 1.43 7.77
C PHE A 156 -2.29 0.40 8.23
N GLN A 157 -2.48 -0.61 7.41
CA GLN A 157 -3.01 -1.92 7.78
C GLN A 157 -1.92 -2.96 7.62
N PHE A 158 -2.08 -4.09 8.30
CA PHE A 158 -1.11 -5.17 8.25
C PHE A 158 -1.78 -6.45 7.75
N GLY A 159 -1.04 -7.21 6.94
CA GLY A 159 -1.44 -8.52 6.45
C GLY A 159 -0.35 -9.55 6.71
N SER A 160 -0.68 -10.82 6.52
CA SER A 160 0.27 -11.91 6.63
C SER A 160 1.05 -12.08 5.32
N HIS A 161 2.38 -12.06 5.41
CA HIS A 161 3.29 -12.58 4.38
C HIS A 161 3.88 -13.93 4.84
N THR A 162 3.05 -14.74 5.51
CA THR A 162 3.36 -15.95 6.26
C THR A 162 4.03 -15.68 7.63
N TYR A 163 4.10 -16.69 8.49
CA TYR A 163 4.93 -16.61 9.69
C TYR A 163 6.40 -16.84 9.33
N ASP A 164 6.74 -17.98 8.72
CA ASP A 164 8.12 -18.36 8.40
C ASP A 164 8.28 -19.11 7.06
N LEU A 165 7.22 -19.22 6.24
CA LEU A 165 7.29 -19.94 4.96
C LEU A 165 8.11 -19.21 3.90
N HIS A 166 8.49 -17.95 4.13
CA HIS A 166 9.43 -17.18 3.30
C HIS A 166 10.90 -17.48 3.66
N ASN A 167 11.14 -18.37 4.61
CA ASN A 167 12.47 -18.75 5.07
C ASN A 167 13.23 -19.48 3.95
N PRO A 168 14.55 -19.23 3.76
CA PRO A 168 15.41 -19.95 2.81
C PRO A 168 15.40 -21.48 2.98
N LYS A 169 15.13 -22.00 4.19
CA LYS A 169 14.93 -23.43 4.44
C LYS A 169 13.84 -24.05 3.56
N TYR A 170 12.78 -23.29 3.26
CA TYR A 170 11.67 -23.72 2.40
C TYR A 170 11.84 -23.29 0.96
N GLY A 171 13.00 -22.73 0.63
CA GLY A 171 13.27 -22.45 -0.74
C GLY A 171 12.92 -21.07 -1.24
N GLY A 172 12.70 -20.09 -0.41
CA GLY A 172 12.45 -18.69 -0.83
C GLY A 172 13.07 -18.36 -2.20
N ALA A 173 13.02 -17.20 -2.72
CA ALA A 173 13.51 -16.84 -4.07
C ALA A 173 14.92 -17.33 -4.43
N ASN A 174 15.69 -17.79 -3.46
CA ASN A 174 17.06 -18.30 -3.61
C ASN A 174 17.20 -19.81 -3.29
N ALA A 175 16.10 -20.55 -3.17
CA ALA A 175 16.24 -21.99 -2.96
C ALA A 175 16.84 -22.67 -4.19
N PRO A 176 17.73 -23.63 -4.00
CA PRO A 176 18.31 -24.41 -5.08
C PRO A 176 17.25 -25.05 -6.00
N ASP A 177 16.07 -25.34 -5.44
CA ASP A 177 15.01 -26.08 -6.13
C ASP A 177 13.83 -25.17 -6.57
N GLY A 178 13.89 -23.84 -6.33
CA GLY A 178 12.82 -22.89 -6.72
C GLY A 178 11.50 -23.09 -5.96
N ILE A 179 11.51 -23.85 -4.85
CA ILE A 179 10.34 -24.17 -4.04
C ILE A 179 10.30 -23.19 -2.87
N ASN A 180 9.26 -22.38 -2.77
CA ASN A 180 9.02 -21.60 -1.57
C ASN A 180 8.17 -22.39 -0.57
N GLY A 181 8.23 -22.02 0.71
CA GLY A 181 7.64 -22.81 1.79
C GLY A 181 6.12 -22.96 1.73
N ILE A 182 5.41 -22.13 0.96
CA ILE A 182 3.97 -22.26 0.73
C ILE A 182 3.64 -23.39 -0.27
N MET A 183 4.63 -23.87 -1.03
CA MET A 183 4.42 -24.98 -1.95
C MET A 183 4.48 -26.31 -1.19
N ARG A 184 3.82 -27.31 -1.75
CA ARG A 184 3.84 -28.66 -1.21
C ARG A 184 5.22 -29.28 -1.34
N GLU A 185 5.77 -29.81 -0.25
CA GLU A 185 7.07 -30.48 -0.23
C GLU A 185 7.01 -31.85 -0.88
N LYS A 186 8.15 -32.33 -1.38
CA LYS A 186 8.25 -33.66 -1.99
C LYS A 186 7.96 -34.74 -0.96
N GLY A 187 6.96 -35.57 -1.22
CA GLY A 187 6.53 -36.65 -0.31
C GLY A 187 5.54 -36.20 0.76
N GLU A 188 5.23 -34.93 0.85
CA GLU A 188 4.25 -34.41 1.79
C GLU A 188 2.83 -34.82 1.36
N SER A 189 2.05 -35.40 2.27
CA SER A 189 0.64 -35.70 2.02
C SER A 189 -0.19 -34.42 1.99
N GLN A 190 -1.40 -34.47 1.40
CA GLN A 190 -2.29 -33.29 1.38
C GLN A 190 -2.65 -32.82 2.81
N SER A 191 -2.84 -33.73 3.74
CA SER A 191 -3.14 -33.38 5.13
C SER A 191 -1.99 -32.68 5.81
N GLN A 192 -0.76 -33.20 5.66
CA GLN A 192 0.46 -32.56 6.21
C GLN A 192 0.68 -31.17 5.63
N TYR A 193 0.52 -31.01 4.32
CA TYR A 193 0.60 -29.71 3.65
C TYR A 193 -0.40 -28.71 4.23
N THR A 194 -1.69 -29.11 4.30
CA THR A 194 -2.75 -28.24 4.80
C THR A 194 -2.52 -27.85 6.26
N GLU A 195 -2.07 -28.80 7.09
CA GLU A 195 -1.75 -28.55 8.49
C GLU A 195 -0.55 -27.59 8.63
N ARG A 196 0.54 -27.86 7.92
CA ARG A 196 1.76 -27.03 7.98
C ARG A 196 1.49 -25.59 7.55
N VAL A 197 0.90 -25.40 6.37
CA VAL A 197 0.62 -24.06 5.84
C VAL A 197 -0.47 -23.36 6.66
N GLY A 198 -1.51 -24.10 7.05
CA GLY A 198 -2.58 -23.54 7.86
C GLY A 198 -2.11 -23.08 9.25
N ASN A 199 -1.25 -23.83 9.91
CA ASN A 199 -0.68 -23.45 11.21
C ASN A 199 0.22 -22.21 11.09
N ASP A 200 1.05 -22.13 10.07
CA ASP A 200 1.92 -20.99 9.82
C ASP A 200 1.12 -19.70 9.61
N LEU A 201 0.13 -19.74 8.71
CA LEU A 201 -0.74 -18.60 8.46
C LEU A 201 -1.54 -18.19 9.69
N ALA A 202 -2.09 -19.14 10.43
CA ALA A 202 -2.84 -18.87 11.66
C ALA A 202 -1.96 -18.19 12.72
N GLN A 203 -0.71 -18.61 12.85
CA GLN A 203 0.26 -18.01 13.78
C GLN A 203 0.57 -16.57 13.38
N SER A 204 0.85 -16.29 12.11
CA SER A 204 1.09 -14.94 11.59
C SER A 204 -0.10 -14.01 11.88
N ILE A 205 -1.31 -14.42 11.50
CA ILE A 205 -2.55 -13.66 11.72
C ILE A 205 -2.77 -13.39 13.21
N SER A 206 -2.54 -14.39 14.06
CA SER A 206 -2.69 -14.26 15.52
C SER A 206 -1.75 -13.21 16.10
N LEU A 207 -0.49 -13.18 15.67
CA LEU A 207 0.50 -12.19 16.13
C LEU A 207 0.12 -10.77 15.67
N ILE A 208 -0.25 -10.59 14.41
CA ILE A 208 -0.71 -9.29 13.89
C ILE A 208 -1.89 -8.78 14.70
N LYS A 209 -2.90 -9.63 14.92
CA LYS A 209 -4.08 -9.28 15.73
C LYS A 209 -3.70 -8.94 17.17
N GLN A 210 -2.82 -9.73 17.80
CA GLN A 210 -2.37 -9.52 19.18
C GLN A 210 -1.73 -8.14 19.35
N HIS A 211 -0.90 -7.71 18.40
CA HIS A 211 -0.12 -6.48 18.54
C HIS A 211 -0.83 -5.23 18.00
N THR A 212 -1.70 -5.36 17.03
CA THR A 212 -2.41 -4.21 16.43
C THR A 212 -3.85 -4.06 16.95
N GLY A 213 -4.48 -5.14 17.33
CA GLY A 213 -5.94 -5.18 17.56
C GLY A 213 -6.75 -5.24 16.26
N GLN A 214 -6.10 -5.30 15.09
CA GLN A 214 -6.77 -5.39 13.79
C GLN A 214 -7.61 -6.67 13.73
N THR A 215 -8.87 -6.50 13.35
CA THR A 215 -9.74 -7.63 12.98
C THR A 215 -9.57 -7.86 11.49
N THR A 216 -9.12 -9.02 11.11
CA THR A 216 -9.04 -9.49 9.71
C THR A 216 -10.33 -10.19 9.36
#